data_c6cb8764114d7c23d1ecd76169694611
#
_entry.id   c6cb8764114d7c23d1ecd76169694611
#
_cell.length_a   1.000
_cell.length_b   1.000
_cell.length_c   1.000
_cell.angle_alpha   90.00
_cell.angle_beta   90.00
_cell.angle_gamma   90.00
#
_symmetry.space_group_name_H-M   'P 1'
#
loop_
_entity.id
_entity.type
_entity.pdbx_description
1 polymer ?
#
loop_
_entity_poly.entity_id
_entity_poly.type
_entity_poly.pdbx_seq_one_letter_code
_entity_poly.pdbx_strand_id
1 'polypeptide(L)'
;ADQKVSIKIIKPDGSVPTPIEIKTEDLGIFKQSISLDASGGWEVTAIWDGNDDYESVTKTLSVDVSAEVGKAIIVLGGGNAEVNSEWKIFSGVAGYVYDVFIKRQFDADEDIHFLSPSLSDIEGADTLTALETLEKAITDWAKKQVNPQVPLYIYLLSHNLGDKFLLEKTDT
;
A
#
# COMPACT_ATOMS: atom_id res chain seq x y z
N ALA A 1 6.22 -13.22 -38.82
CA ALA A 1 7.00 -12.10 -38.30
C ALA A 1 6.52 -10.78 -38.90
N ASP A 2 6.75 -9.67 -38.20
CA ASP A 2 6.54 -8.28 -38.69
C ASP A 2 5.07 -7.87 -38.94
N GLN A 3 4.12 -8.58 -38.32
CA GLN A 3 2.70 -8.23 -38.36
C GLN A 3 2.43 -7.08 -37.37
N LYS A 4 1.63 -6.09 -37.79
CA LYS A 4 1.24 -4.96 -36.95
C LYS A 4 0.10 -5.36 -36.03
N VAL A 5 0.27 -5.12 -34.72
CA VAL A 5 -0.76 -5.32 -33.69
C VAL A 5 -1.02 -3.99 -32.99
N SER A 6 -2.28 -3.63 -32.86
CA SER A 6 -2.73 -2.44 -32.13
C SER A 6 -3.20 -2.84 -30.73
N ILE A 7 -2.70 -2.16 -29.69
CA ILE A 7 -3.15 -2.37 -28.32
C ILE A 7 -3.96 -1.16 -27.86
N LYS A 8 -5.25 -1.36 -27.64
CA LYS A 8 -6.16 -0.37 -27.08
C LYS A 8 -6.29 -0.60 -25.58
N ILE A 9 -6.24 0.47 -24.81
CA ILE A 9 -6.38 0.44 -23.34
C ILE A 9 -7.59 1.30 -22.97
N ILE A 10 -8.44 0.80 -22.08
CA ILE A 10 -9.50 1.57 -21.43
C ILE A 10 -9.16 1.60 -19.94
N LYS A 11 -8.99 2.81 -19.41
CA LYS A 11 -8.70 3.04 -18.00
C LYS A 11 -9.98 2.96 -17.14
N PRO A 12 -9.86 2.82 -15.80
CA PRO A 12 -11.02 2.77 -14.90
C PRO A 12 -11.95 3.99 -14.97
N ASP A 13 -11.41 5.17 -15.33
CA ASP A 13 -12.18 6.40 -15.54
C ASP A 13 -12.86 6.48 -16.90
N GLY A 14 -12.74 5.44 -17.73
CA GLY A 14 -13.26 5.37 -19.09
C GLY A 14 -12.39 6.07 -20.14
N SER A 15 -11.29 6.69 -19.77
CA SER A 15 -10.37 7.30 -20.72
C SER A 15 -9.66 6.25 -21.59
N VAL A 16 -9.41 6.63 -22.84
CA VAL A 16 -8.78 5.76 -23.84
C VAL A 16 -7.53 6.47 -24.38
N PRO A 17 -6.33 6.14 -23.89
CA PRO A 17 -5.08 6.65 -24.43
C PRO A 17 -4.90 6.28 -25.92
N THR A 18 -3.98 6.96 -26.59
CA THR A 18 -3.60 6.58 -27.96
C THR A 18 -3.17 5.11 -28.00
N PRO A 19 -3.72 4.30 -28.92
CA PRO A 19 -3.33 2.91 -29.06
C PRO A 19 -1.83 2.74 -29.27
N ILE A 20 -1.27 1.69 -28.69
CA ILE A 20 0.14 1.32 -28.83
C ILE A 20 0.26 0.42 -30.06
N GLU A 21 1.06 0.81 -31.03
CA GLU A 21 1.33 0.03 -32.23
C GLU A 21 2.64 -0.74 -32.05
N ILE A 22 2.58 -2.07 -32.16
CA ILE A 22 3.75 -2.96 -32.06
C ILE A 22 3.79 -3.91 -33.25
N LYS A 23 4.96 -4.50 -33.46
CA LYS A 23 5.14 -5.53 -34.48
C LYS A 23 5.43 -6.87 -33.83
N THR A 24 4.94 -7.94 -34.42
CA THR A 24 5.27 -9.29 -33.98
C THR A 24 6.73 -9.63 -34.36
N GLU A 25 7.37 -10.35 -33.46
CA GLU A 25 8.65 -11.02 -33.69
C GLU A 25 8.43 -12.34 -34.46
N ASP A 26 9.48 -13.16 -34.54
CA ASP A 26 9.38 -14.49 -35.11
C ASP A 26 8.30 -15.34 -34.42
N LEU A 27 7.67 -16.20 -35.17
CA LEU A 27 6.51 -17.02 -34.73
C LEU A 27 5.24 -16.24 -34.39
N GLY A 28 5.15 -14.95 -34.73
CA GLY A 28 3.96 -14.13 -34.46
C GLY A 28 3.81 -13.70 -33.00
N ILE A 29 4.87 -13.81 -32.20
CA ILE A 29 4.87 -13.41 -30.80
C ILE A 29 5.13 -11.91 -30.66
N PHE A 30 4.49 -11.26 -29.71
CA PHE A 30 4.80 -9.91 -29.26
C PHE A 30 4.77 -9.81 -27.74
N LYS A 31 5.45 -8.80 -27.19
CA LYS A 31 5.45 -8.50 -25.77
C LYS A 31 5.42 -6.98 -25.57
N GLN A 32 4.48 -6.52 -24.73
CA GLN A 32 4.34 -5.12 -24.36
C GLN A 32 4.07 -5.01 -22.86
N SER A 33 4.85 -4.20 -22.16
CA SER A 33 4.60 -3.85 -20.76
C SER A 33 3.66 -2.64 -20.70
N ILE A 34 2.65 -2.68 -19.86
CA ILE A 34 1.67 -1.63 -19.63
C ILE A 34 1.69 -1.32 -18.14
N SER A 35 1.89 -0.05 -17.76
CA SER A 35 1.75 0.39 -16.39
C SER A 35 0.28 0.68 -16.09
N LEU A 36 -0.25 0.05 -15.04
CA LEU A 36 -1.60 0.29 -14.53
C LEU A 36 -1.47 1.29 -13.37
N ASP A 37 -1.73 2.57 -13.65
CA ASP A 37 -1.47 3.72 -12.78
C ASP A 37 -2.70 4.22 -11.99
N ALA A 38 -3.80 3.48 -12.04
CA ALA A 38 -5.03 3.78 -11.31
C ALA A 38 -5.70 2.49 -10.82
N SER A 39 -6.36 2.56 -9.68
CA SER A 39 -7.20 1.47 -9.18
C SER A 39 -8.51 1.38 -9.96
N GLY A 40 -9.08 0.17 -10.01
CA GLY A 40 -10.33 -0.15 -10.71
C GLY A 40 -10.13 -1.05 -11.92
N GLY A 41 -11.20 -1.23 -12.68
CA GLY A 41 -11.22 -2.13 -13.84
C GLY A 41 -10.54 -1.54 -15.07
N TRP A 42 -9.56 -2.22 -15.58
CA TRP A 42 -8.86 -1.92 -16.83
C TRP A 42 -9.25 -2.92 -17.90
N GLU A 43 -9.39 -2.45 -19.13
CA GLU A 43 -9.52 -3.33 -20.30
C GLU A 43 -8.36 -3.10 -21.27
N VAL A 44 -7.69 -4.20 -21.63
CA VAL A 44 -6.60 -4.21 -22.61
C VAL A 44 -7.00 -5.06 -23.79
N THR A 45 -7.12 -4.48 -24.96
CA THR A 45 -7.54 -5.17 -26.18
C THR A 45 -6.40 -5.15 -27.20
N ALA A 46 -5.94 -6.33 -27.60
CA ALA A 46 -5.03 -6.51 -28.73
C ALA A 46 -5.84 -6.79 -30.00
N ILE A 47 -5.52 -6.07 -31.06
CA ILE A 47 -6.21 -6.14 -32.35
C ILE A 47 -5.16 -6.40 -33.44
N TRP A 48 -5.39 -7.42 -34.23
CA TRP A 48 -4.68 -7.68 -35.45
C TRP A 48 -5.70 -7.73 -36.60
N ASP A 49 -5.48 -6.90 -37.62
CA ASP A 49 -6.46 -6.72 -38.72
C ASP A 49 -6.49 -7.86 -39.73
N GLY A 50 -5.61 -8.86 -39.55
CA GLY A 50 -5.48 -9.96 -40.51
C GLY A 50 -4.58 -9.60 -41.71
N ASN A 51 -4.58 -10.48 -42.71
CA ASN A 51 -3.91 -10.28 -44.01
C ASN A 51 -4.63 -11.12 -45.08
N ASP A 52 -4.04 -11.23 -46.26
CA ASP A 52 -4.64 -11.94 -47.39
C ASP A 52 -4.89 -13.44 -47.11
N ASP A 53 -4.15 -14.03 -46.16
CA ASP A 53 -4.22 -15.49 -45.83
C ASP A 53 -5.01 -15.77 -44.54
N TYR A 54 -5.20 -14.77 -43.66
CA TYR A 54 -5.78 -14.95 -42.33
C TYR A 54 -6.73 -13.81 -41.94
N GLU A 55 -7.83 -14.18 -41.31
CA GLU A 55 -8.81 -13.22 -40.78
C GLU A 55 -8.28 -12.41 -39.61
N SER A 56 -8.89 -11.25 -39.39
CA SER A 56 -8.61 -10.40 -38.21
C SER A 56 -8.90 -11.11 -36.91
N VAL A 57 -8.16 -10.78 -35.85
CA VAL A 57 -8.42 -11.28 -34.52
C VAL A 57 -8.35 -10.15 -33.48
N THR A 58 -9.28 -10.22 -32.54
CA THR A 58 -9.32 -9.29 -31.39
C THR A 58 -9.38 -10.11 -30.09
N LYS A 59 -8.56 -9.74 -29.12
CA LYS A 59 -8.54 -10.34 -27.79
C LYS A 59 -8.53 -9.28 -26.73
N THR A 60 -9.51 -9.34 -25.82
CA THR A 60 -9.59 -8.43 -24.65
C THR A 60 -9.24 -9.19 -23.37
N LEU A 61 -8.49 -8.52 -22.50
CA LEU A 61 -8.17 -8.90 -21.13
C LEU A 61 -8.70 -7.82 -20.20
N SER A 62 -9.47 -8.22 -19.19
CA SER A 62 -9.89 -7.35 -18.09
C SER A 62 -8.97 -7.59 -16.88
N VAL A 63 -8.50 -6.50 -16.27
CA VAL A 63 -7.64 -6.54 -15.07
C VAL A 63 -8.23 -5.57 -14.04
N ASP A 64 -8.54 -6.08 -12.85
CA ASP A 64 -8.91 -5.24 -11.71
C ASP A 64 -7.66 -4.91 -10.89
N VAL A 65 -7.43 -3.61 -10.69
CA VAL A 65 -6.35 -3.07 -9.86
C VAL A 65 -6.97 -2.60 -8.56
N SER A 66 -6.60 -3.21 -7.45
CA SER A 66 -7.02 -2.77 -6.11
C SER A 66 -6.42 -1.39 -5.79
N ALA A 67 -7.19 -0.54 -5.12
CA ALA A 67 -6.63 0.67 -4.52
C ALA A 67 -5.68 0.25 -3.39
N GLU A 68 -4.49 0.83 -3.34
CA GLU A 68 -3.68 0.72 -2.13
C GLU A 68 -4.37 1.47 -0.99
N VAL A 69 -4.52 0.80 0.14
CA VAL A 69 -5.22 1.36 1.31
C VAL A 69 -4.41 2.44 2.03
N GLY A 70 -3.13 2.55 1.72
CA GLY A 70 -2.18 3.45 2.36
C GLY A 70 -1.23 2.71 3.31
N LYS A 71 -0.45 3.47 4.07
CA LYS A 71 0.48 2.95 5.10
C LYS A 71 0.12 3.56 6.45
N ALA A 72 0.26 2.81 7.52
CA ALA A 72 -0.09 3.26 8.87
C ALA A 72 1.10 3.11 9.83
N ILE A 73 1.38 4.16 10.59
CA ILE A 73 2.28 4.10 11.76
C ILE A 73 1.41 4.27 13.00
N ILE A 74 1.36 3.25 13.85
CA ILE A 74 0.70 3.31 15.16
C ILE A 74 1.79 3.46 16.20
N VAL A 75 1.68 4.46 17.06
CA VAL A 75 2.66 4.73 18.12
C VAL A 75 1.95 4.75 19.46
N LEU A 76 2.23 3.75 20.28
CA LEU A 76 1.86 3.72 21.66
C LEU A 76 3.07 4.13 22.50
N GLY A 77 2.95 5.20 23.25
CA GLY A 77 3.98 5.70 24.15
C GLY A 77 3.57 5.64 25.61
N GLY A 78 4.36 6.25 26.48
CA GLY A 78 4.05 6.39 27.92
C GLY A 78 4.42 5.21 28.81
N GLY A 79 5.23 4.27 28.30
CA GLY A 79 5.72 3.10 29.05
C GLY A 79 4.76 1.90 29.04
N ASN A 80 5.27 0.73 29.46
CA ASN A 80 4.56 -0.54 29.54
C ASN A 80 3.74 -0.69 30.85
N ALA A 81 3.21 -1.89 31.10
CA ALA A 81 2.38 -2.19 32.28
C ALA A 81 3.07 -1.96 33.63
N GLU A 82 4.39 -2.02 33.67
CA GLU A 82 5.16 -1.87 34.93
C GLU A 82 5.22 -0.41 35.40
N VAL A 83 5.25 0.53 34.45
CA VAL A 83 5.44 1.95 34.72
C VAL A 83 4.22 2.83 34.39
N ASN A 84 3.25 2.31 33.68
CA ASN A 84 2.03 3.00 33.25
C ASN A 84 0.79 2.40 33.90
N SER A 85 0.20 3.08 34.88
CA SER A 85 -1.03 2.62 35.55
C SER A 85 -2.26 2.54 34.63
N GLU A 86 -2.26 3.23 33.51
CA GLU A 86 -3.33 3.23 32.51
C GLU A 86 -3.01 2.35 31.30
N TRP A 87 -1.96 1.54 31.39
CA TRP A 87 -1.50 0.63 30.34
C TRP A 87 -2.64 -0.15 29.68
N LYS A 88 -3.53 -0.74 30.50
CA LYS A 88 -4.64 -1.54 30.00
C LYS A 88 -5.61 -0.74 29.10
N ILE A 89 -5.78 0.55 29.39
CA ILE A 89 -6.64 1.42 28.58
C ILE A 89 -5.93 1.75 27.27
N PHE A 90 -4.69 2.22 27.35
CA PHE A 90 -3.93 2.65 26.18
C PHE A 90 -3.63 1.47 25.23
N SER A 91 -3.21 0.32 25.76
CA SER A 91 -2.97 -0.88 24.96
C SER A 91 -4.26 -1.38 24.29
N GLY A 92 -5.39 -1.34 25.00
CA GLY A 92 -6.69 -1.70 24.44
C GLY A 92 -7.13 -0.77 23.30
N VAL A 93 -6.90 0.55 23.41
CA VAL A 93 -7.20 1.50 22.34
C VAL A 93 -6.27 1.32 21.15
N ALA A 94 -4.96 1.12 21.40
CA ALA A 94 -4.00 0.90 20.31
C ALA A 94 -4.29 -0.40 19.54
N GLY A 95 -4.62 -1.48 20.24
CA GLY A 95 -5.07 -2.73 19.62
C GLY A 95 -6.35 -2.55 18.81
N TYR A 96 -7.33 -1.81 19.34
CA TYR A 96 -8.54 -1.49 18.57
C TYR A 96 -8.23 -0.71 17.28
N VAL A 97 -7.29 0.25 17.31
CA VAL A 97 -6.86 1.00 16.13
C VAL A 97 -6.21 0.08 15.11
N TYR A 98 -5.33 -0.83 15.58
CA TYR A 98 -4.73 -1.86 14.72
C TYR A 98 -5.82 -2.71 14.03
N ASP A 99 -6.79 -3.23 14.79
CA ASP A 99 -7.91 -3.99 14.25
C ASP A 99 -8.74 -3.22 13.21
N VAL A 100 -8.88 -1.90 13.38
CA VAL A 100 -9.58 -1.04 12.41
C VAL A 100 -8.81 -0.99 11.09
N PHE A 101 -7.48 -0.88 11.12
CA PHE A 101 -6.68 -0.93 9.91
C PHE A 101 -6.76 -2.30 9.22
N ILE A 102 -6.64 -3.40 9.97
CA ILE A 102 -6.80 -4.76 9.43
C ILE A 102 -8.19 -4.94 8.77
N LYS A 103 -9.27 -4.50 9.42
CA LYS A 103 -10.63 -4.55 8.85
C LYS A 103 -10.79 -3.69 7.59
N ARG A 104 -9.95 -2.69 7.41
CA ARG A 104 -9.87 -1.86 6.19
C ARG A 104 -8.93 -2.44 5.15
N GLN A 105 -8.50 -3.69 5.31
CA GLN A 105 -7.65 -4.44 4.39
C GLN A 105 -6.19 -3.94 4.29
N PHE A 106 -5.70 -3.25 5.32
CA PHE A 106 -4.27 -3.05 5.48
C PHE A 106 -3.61 -4.39 5.76
N ASP A 107 -2.53 -4.70 5.07
CA ASP A 107 -1.70 -5.86 5.38
C ASP A 107 -0.90 -5.61 6.67
N ALA A 108 -0.92 -6.60 7.58
CA ALA A 108 -0.28 -6.47 8.89
C ALA A 108 1.23 -6.23 8.80
N ASP A 109 1.90 -6.92 7.88
CA ASP A 109 3.37 -6.91 7.77
C ASP A 109 3.86 -5.83 6.79
N GLU A 110 3.06 -5.48 5.76
CA GLU A 110 3.47 -4.59 4.69
C GLU A 110 2.94 -3.15 4.86
N ASP A 111 1.73 -2.98 5.43
CA ASP A 111 1.05 -1.69 5.46
C ASP A 111 1.02 -1.03 6.84
N ILE A 112 1.30 -1.78 7.91
CA ILE A 112 1.25 -1.28 9.29
C ILE A 112 2.63 -1.37 9.93
N HIS A 113 3.05 -0.30 10.59
CA HIS A 113 4.22 -0.29 11.44
C HIS A 113 3.82 0.15 12.84
N PHE A 114 3.79 -0.82 13.79
CA PHE A 114 3.25 -0.59 15.12
C PHE A 114 4.34 -0.55 16.18
N LEU A 115 4.59 0.66 16.73
CA LEU A 115 5.53 0.89 17.81
C LEU A 115 4.82 0.80 19.16
N SER A 116 5.31 -0.06 20.04
CA SER A 116 4.74 -0.29 21.37
C SER A 116 5.84 -0.40 22.43
N PRO A 117 5.61 0.06 23.69
CA PRO A 117 6.52 -0.19 24.81
C PRO A 117 6.67 -1.66 25.19
N SER A 118 5.76 -2.53 24.73
CA SER A 118 5.81 -3.98 24.92
C SER A 118 5.42 -4.69 23.62
N LEU A 119 6.22 -5.64 23.19
CA LEU A 119 5.96 -6.43 21.98
C LEU A 119 5.14 -7.70 22.27
N SER A 120 5.07 -8.12 23.52
CA SER A 120 4.35 -9.34 23.91
C SER A 120 2.90 -9.12 24.31
N ASP A 121 2.52 -7.89 24.65
CA ASP A 121 1.24 -7.58 25.27
C ASP A 121 0.18 -7.07 24.30
N ILE A 122 0.59 -6.79 23.06
CA ILE A 122 -0.29 -6.25 22.01
C ILE A 122 -0.03 -6.98 20.71
N GLU A 123 -1.09 -7.51 20.11
CA GLU A 123 -1.03 -8.11 18.80
C GLU A 123 -0.66 -7.07 17.73
N GLY A 124 0.23 -7.45 16.83
CA GLY A 124 0.70 -6.60 15.72
C GLY A 124 1.77 -5.58 16.10
N ALA A 125 2.26 -5.55 17.34
CA ALA A 125 3.38 -4.70 17.72
C ALA A 125 4.69 -5.22 17.14
N ASP A 126 5.38 -4.38 16.32
CA ASP A 126 6.59 -4.75 15.57
C ASP A 126 7.88 -4.32 16.25
N THR A 127 7.86 -3.13 16.84
CA THR A 127 9.07 -2.43 17.27
C THR A 127 8.83 -1.73 18.60
N LEU A 128 9.86 -1.69 19.46
CA LEU A 128 9.79 -0.92 20.71
C LEU A 128 9.70 0.58 20.42
N THR A 129 8.81 1.25 21.15
CA THR A 129 8.64 2.70 21.04
C THR A 129 9.87 3.41 21.58
N ALA A 130 10.52 4.19 20.72
CA ALA A 130 11.61 5.09 21.02
C ALA A 130 11.67 6.21 19.97
N LEU A 131 12.35 7.31 20.25
CA LEU A 131 12.49 8.39 19.28
C LEU A 131 13.16 7.91 17.99
N GLU A 132 14.25 7.15 18.12
CA GLU A 132 14.99 6.61 16.97
C GLU A 132 14.13 5.68 16.11
N THR A 133 13.32 4.81 16.73
CA THR A 133 12.44 3.88 15.99
C THR A 133 11.32 4.60 15.28
N LEU A 134 10.74 5.65 15.89
CA LEU A 134 9.75 6.51 15.24
C LEU A 134 10.36 7.29 14.07
N GLU A 135 11.54 7.87 14.24
CA GLU A 135 12.26 8.55 13.15
C GLU A 135 12.48 7.59 11.96
N LYS A 136 12.97 6.38 12.22
CA LYS A 136 13.15 5.36 11.17
C LYS A 136 11.84 4.93 10.52
N ALA A 137 10.78 4.77 11.30
CA ALA A 137 9.46 4.45 10.76
C ALA A 137 8.99 5.51 9.74
N ILE A 138 9.26 6.80 10.01
CA ILE A 138 8.89 7.89 9.11
C ILE A 138 9.87 8.02 7.94
N THR A 139 11.19 8.10 8.24
CA THR A 139 12.21 8.50 7.26
C THR A 139 12.68 7.36 6.36
N ASP A 140 12.63 6.12 6.85
CA ASP A 140 13.14 4.95 6.14
C ASP A 140 12.03 4.04 5.64
N TRP A 141 11.06 3.68 6.51
CA TRP A 141 9.99 2.78 6.13
C TRP A 141 8.90 3.51 5.32
N ALA A 142 8.22 4.50 5.91
CA ALA A 142 7.10 5.17 5.25
C ALA A 142 7.55 5.92 3.98
N LYS A 143 8.65 6.66 4.04
CA LYS A 143 9.17 7.46 2.92
C LYS A 143 9.38 6.66 1.63
N LYS A 144 9.67 5.36 1.73
CA LYS A 144 9.89 4.49 0.57
C LYS A 144 8.60 3.97 -0.05
N GLN A 145 7.48 4.06 0.68
CA GLN A 145 6.24 3.38 0.34
C GLN A 145 5.10 4.36 0.03
N VAL A 146 5.16 5.59 0.56
CA VAL A 146 4.11 6.58 0.37
C VAL A 146 4.34 7.43 -0.88
N ASN A 147 3.25 7.83 -1.51
CA ASN A 147 3.22 8.71 -2.67
C ASN A 147 1.84 9.41 -2.71
N PRO A 148 1.53 10.28 -3.70
CA PRO A 148 0.22 10.94 -3.76
C PRO A 148 -1.00 10.01 -3.82
N GLN A 149 -0.83 8.73 -4.22
CA GLN A 149 -1.89 7.71 -4.28
C GLN A 149 -1.91 6.80 -3.06
N VAL A 150 -0.80 6.73 -2.30
CA VAL A 150 -0.61 5.88 -1.12
C VAL A 150 -0.42 6.77 0.11
N PRO A 151 -1.51 7.15 0.81
CA PRO A 151 -1.43 8.05 1.95
C PRO A 151 -0.75 7.41 3.17
N LEU A 152 -0.13 8.24 3.99
CA LEU A 152 0.38 7.85 5.31
C LEU A 152 -0.61 8.26 6.39
N TYR A 153 -0.98 7.30 7.24
CA TYR A 153 -1.74 7.51 8.46
C TYR A 153 -0.80 7.40 9.65
N ILE A 154 -0.81 8.38 10.55
CA ILE A 154 -0.04 8.32 11.79
C ILE A 154 -1.01 8.45 12.95
N TYR A 155 -1.07 7.43 13.80
CA TYR A 155 -1.87 7.41 15.01
C TYR A 155 -0.95 7.44 16.24
N LEU A 156 -1.05 8.48 17.04
CA LEU A 156 -0.23 8.68 18.21
C LEU A 156 -1.11 8.55 19.47
N LEU A 157 -0.74 7.66 20.37
CA LEU A 157 -1.44 7.43 21.63
C LEU A 157 -0.46 7.39 22.78
N SER A 158 -0.55 8.34 23.72
CA SER A 158 0.24 8.39 24.94
C SER A 158 -0.33 9.42 25.91
N HIS A 159 0.23 9.44 27.11
CA HIS A 159 0.06 10.58 28.01
C HIS A 159 0.70 11.84 27.39
N ASN A 160 0.12 12.99 27.66
CA ASN A 160 0.73 14.27 27.36
C ASN A 160 1.44 14.81 28.59
N LEU A 161 2.56 15.49 28.35
CA LEU A 161 3.25 16.28 29.37
C LEU A 161 3.26 17.74 28.90
N GLY A 162 2.19 18.46 29.23
CA GLY A 162 1.95 19.80 28.68
C GLY A 162 1.62 19.73 27.17
N ASP A 163 2.50 20.29 26.35
CA ASP A 163 2.39 20.33 24.88
C ASP A 163 3.23 19.23 24.19
N LYS A 164 3.76 18.25 24.96
CA LYS A 164 4.66 17.21 24.46
C LYS A 164 4.00 15.84 24.50
N PHE A 165 4.22 15.05 23.43
CA PHE A 165 3.90 13.65 23.38
C PHE A 165 4.97 12.84 24.12
N LEU A 166 4.56 11.96 25.05
CA LEU A 166 5.49 11.16 25.84
C LEU A 166 5.74 9.83 25.13
N LEU A 167 6.87 9.70 24.44
CA LEU A 167 7.26 8.44 23.79
C LEU A 167 7.63 7.37 24.82
N GLU A 168 8.55 7.72 25.71
CA GLU A 168 9.04 6.81 26.73
C GLU A 168 8.75 7.41 28.12
N LYS A 169 8.40 6.58 29.08
CA LYS A 169 8.37 7.00 30.46
C LYS A 169 9.75 6.73 31.05
N THR A 170 10.52 7.79 31.27
CA THR A 170 11.73 7.70 32.08
C THR A 170 11.34 7.74 33.56
N ASP A 171 11.81 6.79 34.36
CA ASP A 171 11.71 6.84 35.81
C ASP A 171 12.37 8.13 36.30
N THR A 172 11.60 9.02 36.90
CA THR A 172 12.09 10.20 37.66
C THR A 172 12.12 9.88 39.11
#